data_e7867d142f791713105c0781c29803a8
#
_entry.id   e7867d142f791713105c0781c29803a8
#
_cell.length_a   1.000
_cell.length_b   1.000
_cell.length_c   1.000
_cell.angle_alpha   90.00
_cell.angle_beta   90.00
_cell.angle_gamma   90.00
#
_symmetry.space_group_name_H-M   'P 1'
#
loop_
_entity.id
_entity.type
_entity.pdbx_description
1 polymer ?
#
loop_
_entity_poly.entity_id
_entity_poly.type
_entity_poly.pdbx_seq_one_letter_code
_entity_poly.pdbx_strand_id
1 'polypeptide(L)'
;MNDQNDQNVLEALRAVKDPELGINVVDLGLIYRAERTPAGIEVDLTLTAPSCPLSEMLIEEAREVLRAQFADVPSISVELTWDPPWTPDRMSEQARRQLGW
;
A
#
# COMPACT_ATOMS: atom_id res chain seq x y z
N MET A 1 -7.40 16.52 9.35
CA MET A 1 -7.09 16.36 9.21
C MET A 1 -6.08 16.33 8.67
N ASN A 2 -5.37 16.32 8.57
CA ASN A 2 -4.30 16.21 8.11
C ASN A 2 -3.92 15.07 7.67
N ASP A 3 -4.66 14.33 7.08
CA ASP A 3 -4.40 13.13 6.51
C ASP A 3 -3.62 13.39 5.34
N GLN A 4 -2.42 12.95 5.29
CA GLN A 4 -1.60 13.07 4.13
C GLN A 4 -1.93 12.05 3.08
N ASN A 5 -2.83 11.14 3.35
CA ASN A 5 -3.17 10.08 2.40
C ASN A 5 -4.40 10.45 1.61
N ASP A 6 -4.32 10.26 0.30
CA ASP A 6 -5.45 10.46 -0.59
C ASP A 6 -6.35 9.24 -0.53
N GLN A 7 -7.61 9.43 -0.18
CA GLN A 7 -8.53 8.31 -0.02
C GLN A 7 -8.79 7.56 -1.30
N ASN A 8 -8.76 8.26 -2.43
CA ASN A 8 -8.96 7.58 -3.72
C ASN A 8 -7.77 6.70 -4.06
N VAL A 9 -6.57 7.13 -3.71
CA VAL A 9 -5.38 6.31 -3.92
C VAL A 9 -5.42 5.09 -3.02
N LEU A 10 -5.82 5.26 -1.76
CA LEU A 10 -5.94 4.12 -0.85
C LEU A 10 -6.99 3.13 -1.33
N GLU A 11 -8.10 3.63 -1.82
CA GLU A 11 -9.15 2.75 -2.33
C GLU A 11 -8.65 1.91 -3.50
N ALA A 12 -7.90 2.52 -4.39
CA ALA A 12 -7.33 1.78 -5.52
C ALA A 12 -6.35 0.72 -5.04
N LEU A 13 -5.56 1.03 -4.02
CA LEU A 13 -4.57 0.09 -3.52
C LEU A 13 -5.19 -1.10 -2.80
N ARG A 14 -6.47 -1.03 -2.45
CA ARG A 14 -7.14 -2.19 -1.86
C ARG A 14 -7.26 -3.36 -2.84
N ALA A 15 -7.02 -3.14 -4.10
CA ALA A 15 -6.97 -4.22 -5.08
C ALA A 15 -5.68 -5.02 -5.01
N VAL A 16 -4.67 -4.51 -4.30
CA VAL A 16 -3.38 -5.19 -4.17
C VAL A 16 -3.40 -6.01 -2.88
N LYS A 17 -3.22 -7.32 -3.01
CA LYS A 17 -3.30 -8.21 -1.86
C LYS A 17 -1.98 -8.90 -1.62
N ASP A 18 -1.65 -9.09 -0.35
CA ASP A 18 -0.51 -9.91 0.03
C ASP A 18 -0.87 -11.37 -0.26
N PRO A 19 -0.11 -12.04 -1.12
CA PRO A 19 -0.48 -13.42 -1.49
C PRO A 19 -0.36 -14.42 -0.35
N GLU A 20 0.43 -14.11 0.66
CA GLU A 20 0.58 -15.02 1.79
C GLU A 20 -0.56 -14.90 2.78
N LEU A 21 -1.07 -13.70 2.99
CA LEU A 21 -2.11 -13.47 3.97
C LEU A 21 -3.50 -13.34 3.35
N GLY A 22 -3.55 -13.03 2.07
CA GLY A 22 -4.83 -12.88 1.37
C GLY A 22 -5.58 -11.62 1.74
N ILE A 23 -4.90 -10.64 2.32
CA ILE A 23 -5.52 -9.40 2.76
C ILE A 23 -4.85 -8.26 2.02
N ASN A 24 -5.64 -7.23 1.68
CA ASN A 24 -5.11 -6.12 0.91
C ASN A 24 -4.09 -5.31 1.72
N VAL A 25 -3.19 -4.65 1.00
CA VAL A 25 -2.06 -3.96 1.63
C VAL A 25 -2.49 -2.79 2.48
N VAL A 26 -3.64 -2.19 2.20
CA VAL A 26 -4.12 -1.06 2.99
C VAL A 26 -4.56 -1.53 4.37
N ASP A 27 -5.35 -2.60 4.43
CA ASP A 27 -5.81 -3.12 5.70
C ASP A 27 -4.70 -3.75 6.51
N LEU A 28 -3.66 -4.25 5.85
CA LEU A 28 -2.50 -4.77 6.55
C LEU A 28 -1.63 -3.67 7.16
N GLY A 29 -1.89 -2.42 6.80
CA GLY A 29 -1.09 -1.32 7.31
C GLY A 29 0.25 -1.20 6.65
N LEU A 30 0.37 -1.66 5.42
CA LEU A 30 1.63 -1.61 4.68
C LEU A 30 1.82 -0.31 3.93
N ILE A 31 0.78 0.50 3.80
CA ILE A 31 0.88 1.78 3.09
C ILE A 31 1.18 2.87 4.10
N TYR A 32 2.39 3.41 4.02
CA TYR A 32 2.81 4.46 4.95
C TYR A 32 2.51 5.85 4.40
N ARG A 33 2.46 5.99 3.10
CA ARG A 33 2.13 7.25 2.48
C ARG A 33 1.47 6.98 1.13
N ALA A 34 0.40 7.70 0.84
CA ALA A 34 -0.30 7.59 -0.44
C ALA A 34 -0.75 8.99 -0.82
N GLU A 35 0.15 9.74 -1.42
CA GLU A 35 -0.06 11.15 -1.66
C GLU A 35 -0.31 11.42 -3.13
N ARG A 36 -1.24 12.31 -3.40
CA ARG A 36 -1.52 12.72 -4.77
C ARG A 36 -1.22 14.19 -4.91
N THR A 37 -0.33 14.50 -5.86
CA THR A 37 0.10 15.88 -6.10
C THR A 37 -0.12 16.21 -7.57
N PRO A 38 -0.02 17.49 -7.95
CA PRO A 38 -0.08 17.82 -9.37
C PRO A 38 1.01 17.14 -10.20
N ALA A 39 2.12 16.77 -9.57
CA ALA A 39 3.20 16.09 -10.29
C ALA A 39 2.95 14.60 -10.44
N GLY A 40 2.05 14.02 -9.63
CA GLY A 40 1.77 12.60 -9.74
C GLY A 40 1.34 11.99 -8.42
N ILE A 41 1.46 10.68 -8.33
CA ILE A 41 1.09 9.94 -7.14
C ILE A 41 2.36 9.35 -6.53
N GLU A 42 2.52 9.48 -5.22
CA GLU A 42 3.66 8.95 -4.50
C GLU A 42 3.17 8.03 -3.39
N VAL A 43 3.65 6.80 -3.39
CA VAL A 43 3.26 5.80 -2.41
C VAL A 43 4.51 5.24 -1.76
N ASP A 44 4.51 5.20 -0.43
CA ASP A 44 5.53 4.49 0.33
C ASP A 44 4.86 3.28 0.95
N LEU A 45 5.41 2.12 0.70
CA LEU A 45 4.86 0.90 1.27
C LEU A 45 5.95 0.07 1.91
N THR A 46 5.55 -0.76 2.85
CA THR A 46 6.47 -1.66 3.52
C THR A 46 5.96 -3.09 3.41
N LEU A 47 6.70 -4.02 3.98
CA LEU A 47 6.32 -5.42 3.98
C LEU A 47 6.37 -5.94 5.40
N THR A 48 5.73 -7.09 5.61
CA THR A 48 5.68 -7.68 6.94
C THR A 48 7.01 -8.32 7.35
N ALA A 49 7.88 -8.64 6.37
CA ALA A 49 9.17 -9.23 6.68
C ALA A 49 10.22 -8.72 5.70
N PRO A 50 11.41 -8.37 6.18
CA PRO A 50 12.44 -7.80 5.31
C PRO A 50 12.95 -8.75 4.23
N SER A 51 12.87 -10.04 4.46
CA SER A 51 13.38 -11.01 3.50
C SER A 51 12.35 -11.48 2.50
N CYS A 52 11.24 -10.77 2.40
CA CYS A 52 10.15 -11.19 1.54
C CYS A 52 10.53 -11.02 0.07
N PRO A 53 10.52 -12.10 -0.73
CA PRO A 53 10.84 -11.97 -2.15
C PRO A 53 9.72 -11.38 -2.98
N LEU A 54 8.60 -11.05 -2.34
CA LEU A 54 7.43 -10.53 -3.03
C LEU A 54 7.42 -9.03 -3.18
N SER A 55 8.47 -8.36 -2.70
CA SER A 55 8.47 -6.89 -2.67
C SER A 55 8.32 -6.30 -4.07
N GLU A 56 9.06 -6.81 -5.03
CA GLU A 56 8.99 -6.30 -6.39
C GLU A 56 7.63 -6.56 -7.02
N MET A 57 7.07 -7.72 -6.72
CA MET A 57 5.75 -8.05 -7.25
C MET A 57 4.68 -7.11 -6.72
N LEU A 58 4.72 -6.81 -5.42
CA LEU A 58 3.74 -5.93 -4.82
C LEU A 58 3.89 -4.50 -5.33
N ILE A 59 5.12 -4.04 -5.50
CA ILE A 59 5.38 -2.71 -6.03
C ILE A 59 4.86 -2.61 -7.47
N GLU A 60 5.13 -3.60 -8.29
CA GLU A 60 4.65 -3.62 -9.67
C GLU A 60 3.13 -3.64 -9.72
N GLU A 61 2.53 -4.47 -8.89
CA GLU A 61 1.08 -4.58 -8.87
C GLU A 61 0.44 -3.28 -8.43
N ALA A 62 1.00 -2.64 -7.41
CA ALA A 62 0.49 -1.35 -6.94
C ALA A 62 0.59 -0.31 -8.04
N ARG A 63 1.72 -0.30 -8.75
CA ARG A 63 1.92 0.66 -9.83
C ARG A 63 0.92 0.45 -10.95
N GLU A 64 0.66 -0.80 -11.31
CA GLU A 64 -0.29 -1.12 -12.37
C GLU A 64 -1.70 -0.73 -12.00
N VAL A 65 -2.09 -1.01 -10.76
CA VAL A 65 -3.43 -0.64 -10.30
C VAL A 65 -3.61 0.87 -10.36
N LEU A 66 -2.61 1.61 -9.91
CA LEU A 66 -2.71 3.07 -9.90
C LEU A 66 -2.72 3.64 -11.31
N ARG A 67 -1.97 3.05 -12.24
CA ARG A 67 -2.01 3.49 -13.62
C ARG A 67 -3.36 3.27 -14.24
N ALA A 68 -4.00 2.16 -13.92
CA ALA A 68 -5.32 1.86 -14.48
C ALA A 68 -6.37 2.82 -13.94
N GLN A 69 -6.27 3.18 -12.65
CA GLN A 69 -7.26 4.05 -12.03
C GLN A 69 -7.01 5.52 -12.30
N PHE A 70 -5.75 5.91 -12.47
CA PHE A 70 -5.37 7.31 -12.63
C PHE A 70 -4.54 7.48 -13.91
N ALA A 71 -5.15 7.12 -15.02
CA ALA A 71 -4.43 7.09 -16.30
C ALA A 71 -3.91 8.45 -16.74
N ASP A 72 -4.53 9.54 -16.25
CA ASP A 72 -4.12 10.88 -16.67
C ASP A 72 -3.08 11.52 -15.74
N VAL A 73 -2.61 10.79 -14.74
CA VAL A 73 -1.61 11.32 -13.83
C VAL A 73 -0.23 11.26 -14.50
N PRO A 74 0.58 12.34 -14.41
CA PRO A 74 1.86 12.36 -15.12
C PRO A 74 2.85 11.30 -14.66
N SER A 75 2.91 10.98 -13.38
CA SER A 75 3.84 9.97 -12.92
C SER A 75 3.29 9.26 -11.70
N ILE A 76 3.71 8.02 -11.53
CA ILE A 76 3.32 7.22 -10.38
C ILE A 76 4.58 6.60 -9.82
N SER A 77 4.85 6.85 -8.54
CA SER A 77 6.03 6.36 -7.87
C SER A 77 5.61 5.51 -6.69
N VAL A 78 6.10 4.28 -6.63
CA VAL A 78 5.83 3.38 -5.51
C VAL A 78 7.19 2.93 -4.99
N GLU A 79 7.47 3.26 -3.73
CA GLU A 79 8.77 2.98 -3.13
C GLU A 79 8.62 2.13 -1.89
N LEU A 80 9.61 1.28 -1.66
CA LEU A 80 9.63 0.43 -0.49
C LEU A 80 10.35 1.16 0.64
N THR A 81 9.79 1.10 1.84
CA THR A 81 10.43 1.68 3.01
C THR A 81 10.37 0.68 4.16
N TRP A 82 11.42 0.69 4.99
CA TRP A 82 11.46 -0.19 6.15
C TRP A 82 11.40 0.59 7.46
N ASP A 83 11.21 1.89 7.38
CA ASP A 83 11.22 2.73 8.57
C ASP A 83 9.97 3.60 8.58
N PRO A 84 9.17 3.52 9.63
CA PRO A 84 9.33 2.65 10.80
C PRO A 84 9.00 1.19 10.48
N PRO A 85 9.50 0.24 11.27
CA PRO A 85 9.19 -1.17 11.01
C PRO A 85 7.71 -1.45 11.18
N TRP A 86 7.22 -2.34 10.35
CA TRP A 86 5.83 -2.76 10.42
C TRP A 86 5.60 -3.64 11.64
N THR A 87 4.46 -3.43 12.30
CA THR A 87 4.01 -4.29 13.39
C THR A 87 2.54 -4.62 13.18
N PRO A 88 2.06 -5.69 13.81
CA PRO A 88 0.63 -6.06 13.68
C PRO A 88 -0.33 -4.97 14.14
N ASP A 89 0.13 -4.05 14.97
CA ASP A 89 -0.72 -2.94 15.43
C ASP A 89 -1.15 -2.04 14.28
N ARG A 90 -0.47 -2.10 13.17
CA ARG A 90 -0.80 -1.26 12.03
C ARG A 90 -1.93 -1.83 11.19
N MET A 91 -2.32 -3.07 11.44
CA MET A 91 -3.42 -3.67 10.71
C MET A 91 -4.75 -3.06 11.15
N SER A 92 -5.68 -2.99 10.20
CA SER A 92 -7.03 -2.59 10.53
C SER A 92 -7.68 -3.65 11.41
N GLU A 93 -8.74 -3.25 12.10
CA GLU A 93 -9.46 -4.20 12.92
C GLU A 93 -10.02 -5.35 12.09
N GLN A 94 -10.48 -5.03 10.90
CA GLN A 94 -11.01 -6.05 10.02
C GLN A 94 -9.94 -7.06 9.63
N ALA A 95 -8.73 -6.62 9.33
CA ALA A 95 -7.64 -7.52 8.99
C ALA A 95 -7.28 -8.41 10.15
N ARG A 96 -7.24 -7.87 11.35
CA ARG A 96 -6.96 -8.65 12.55
C ARG A 96 -7.99 -9.74 12.75
N ARG A 97 -9.25 -9.42 12.54
CA ARG A 97 -10.32 -10.40 12.68
C ARG A 97 -10.18 -11.53 11.69
N GLN A 98 -9.83 -11.20 10.47
CA GLN A 98 -9.68 -12.20 9.43
C GLN A 98 -8.54 -13.16 9.73
N LEU A 99 -7.48 -12.67 10.36
CA LEU A 99 -6.33 -13.51 10.68
C LEU A 99 -6.44 -14.14 12.06
N GLY A 100 -7.41 -13.74 12.85
CA GLY A 100 -7.55 -14.26 14.21
C GLY A 100 -6.51 -13.70 15.17
N TRP A 101 -6.06 -12.52 14.92
CA TRP A 101 -4.99 -11.90 15.71
C TRP A 101 -5.54 -10.89 16.75
#